data_61b865343688808b3a5f39ce3a6c4b49
#
_entry.id   61b865343688808b3a5f39ce3a6c4b49
#
_cell.length_a   1.000
_cell.length_b   1.000
_cell.length_c   1.000
_cell.angle_alpha   90.00
_cell.angle_beta   90.00
_cell.angle_gamma   90.00
#
_symmetry.space_group_name_H-M   'P 1'
#
loop_
_entity.id
_entity.type
_entity.pdbx_description
1 polymer ?
#
loop_
_entity_poly.entity_id
_entity_poly.type
_entity_poly.pdbx_seq_one_letter_code
_entity_poly.pdbx_strand_id
1 'polypeptide(L)'
;MKKRIDISTYLYIVIIVIIYFMGTTMGLAQEVITASNFDSKIAKDIVVVEFWAEWNKANEFAELNKLKDSSVYRVDIMHCSKLQADYKISAVPTVVVFDNGVEKERFNANIMFQLEADKKTIQTSIDTIILNKFK
;
A
#
# COMPACT_ATOMS: atom_id res chain seq x y z
N MET A 1 -31.75 -28.73 -35.23
CA MET A 1 -32.05 -27.34 -35.56
C MET A 1 -30.98 -26.44 -34.94
N LYS A 2 -30.17 -25.77 -35.75
CA LYS A 2 -29.26 -24.73 -35.26
C LYS A 2 -30.05 -23.45 -35.01
N LYS A 3 -30.27 -23.06 -33.76
CA LYS A 3 -30.79 -21.72 -33.42
C LYS A 3 -29.74 -20.68 -33.87
N ARG A 4 -30.07 -19.88 -34.87
CA ARG A 4 -29.28 -18.70 -35.23
C ARG A 4 -29.46 -17.68 -34.09
N ILE A 5 -28.38 -17.31 -33.44
CA ILE A 5 -28.36 -16.21 -32.50
C ILE A 5 -28.55 -14.94 -33.34
N ASP A 6 -29.57 -14.17 -33.01
CA ASP A 6 -29.86 -12.89 -33.68
C ASP A 6 -28.72 -11.90 -33.40
N ILE A 7 -28.40 -11.11 -34.42
CA ILE A 7 -27.31 -10.11 -34.35
C ILE A 7 -27.49 -9.19 -33.14
N SER A 8 -28.72 -8.86 -32.80
CA SER A 8 -29.01 -8.02 -31.64
C SER A 8 -28.62 -8.71 -30.32
N THR A 9 -28.88 -10.01 -30.21
CA THR A 9 -28.50 -10.82 -29.04
C THR A 9 -26.98 -10.94 -28.93
N TYR A 10 -26.28 -11.10 -30.06
CA TYR A 10 -24.82 -11.14 -30.10
C TYR A 10 -24.19 -9.81 -29.66
N LEU A 11 -24.74 -8.68 -30.16
CA LEU A 11 -24.31 -7.34 -29.73
C LEU A 11 -24.52 -7.13 -28.22
N TYR A 12 -25.64 -7.58 -27.66
CA TYR A 12 -25.93 -7.47 -26.23
C TYR A 12 -24.92 -8.26 -25.38
N ILE A 13 -24.57 -9.47 -25.79
CA ILE A 13 -23.58 -10.31 -25.11
C ILE A 13 -22.20 -9.65 -25.16
N VAL A 14 -21.81 -9.11 -26.31
CA VAL A 14 -20.51 -8.42 -26.47
C VAL A 14 -20.43 -7.18 -25.59
N ILE A 15 -21.50 -6.39 -25.50
CA ILE A 15 -21.55 -5.20 -24.63
C ILE A 15 -21.45 -5.59 -23.16
N ILE A 16 -22.15 -6.65 -22.74
CA ILE A 16 -22.10 -7.15 -21.34
C ILE A 16 -20.68 -7.64 -21.01
N VAL A 17 -20.02 -8.35 -21.92
CA VAL A 17 -18.65 -8.84 -21.72
C VAL A 17 -17.66 -7.68 -21.64
N ILE A 18 -17.84 -6.64 -22.46
CA ILE A 18 -16.98 -5.43 -22.40
C ILE A 18 -17.18 -4.68 -21.08
N ILE A 19 -18.42 -4.52 -20.61
CA ILE A 19 -18.73 -3.89 -19.33
C ILE A 19 -18.14 -4.70 -18.17
N TYR A 20 -18.22 -6.03 -18.23
CA TYR A 20 -17.62 -6.90 -17.22
C TYR A 20 -16.09 -6.82 -17.19
N PHE A 21 -15.43 -6.71 -18.34
CA PHE A 21 -13.98 -6.52 -18.44
C PHE A 21 -13.50 -5.12 -18.05
N MET A 22 -14.31 -4.08 -18.28
CA MET A 22 -13.98 -2.71 -17.86
C MET A 22 -14.18 -2.49 -16.35
N GLY A 23 -14.92 -3.36 -15.66
CA GLY A 23 -15.20 -3.23 -14.22
C GLY A 23 -14.09 -3.75 -13.29
N THR A 24 -13.01 -4.35 -13.79
CA THR A 24 -12.02 -5.05 -12.94
C THR A 24 -10.66 -4.36 -12.82
N THR A 25 -10.52 -3.13 -13.29
CA THR A 25 -9.32 -2.32 -13.03
C THR A 25 -9.58 -1.19 -12.03
N MET A 26 -10.25 -1.49 -10.92
CA MET A 26 -10.05 -0.70 -9.72
C MET A 26 -8.69 -1.11 -9.16
N GLY A 27 -7.63 -0.47 -9.61
CA GLY A 27 -6.39 -0.45 -8.86
C GLY A 27 -6.78 -0.03 -7.44
N LEU A 28 -6.52 -0.90 -6.46
CA LEU A 28 -6.75 -0.58 -5.05
C LEU A 28 -5.91 0.67 -4.76
N ALA A 29 -6.56 1.83 -4.79
CA ALA A 29 -5.92 3.05 -4.37
C ALA A 29 -5.47 2.84 -2.93
N GLN A 30 -4.18 3.07 -2.66
CA GLN A 30 -3.63 2.93 -1.33
C GLN A 30 -4.37 3.84 -0.35
N GLU A 31 -4.84 3.29 0.78
CA GLU A 31 -5.50 4.10 1.80
C GLU A 31 -4.50 5.09 2.40
N VAL A 32 -4.83 6.37 2.30
CA VAL A 32 -4.08 7.46 2.92
C VAL A 32 -4.67 7.72 4.29
N ILE A 33 -3.86 7.60 5.33
CA ILE A 33 -4.25 7.85 6.71
C ILE A 33 -3.71 9.20 7.20
N THR A 34 -4.36 9.76 8.18
CA THR A 34 -4.06 11.09 8.75
C THR A 34 -3.66 10.98 10.22
N ALA A 35 -3.18 12.07 10.80
CA ALA A 35 -2.84 12.12 12.23
C ALA A 35 -4.00 11.73 13.15
N SER A 36 -5.25 11.96 12.72
CA SER A 36 -6.43 11.66 13.54
C SER A 36 -6.76 10.18 13.67
N ASN A 37 -6.37 9.35 12.69
CA ASN A 37 -6.66 7.92 12.69
C ASN A 37 -5.40 7.03 12.73
N PHE A 38 -4.21 7.63 12.71
CA PHE A 38 -2.94 6.93 12.64
C PHE A 38 -2.78 5.90 13.77
N ASP A 39 -2.91 6.34 15.02
CA ASP A 39 -2.72 5.46 16.19
C ASP A 39 -3.68 4.28 16.19
N SER A 40 -4.93 4.49 15.78
CA SER A 40 -5.91 3.41 15.68
C SER A 40 -5.60 2.42 14.55
N LYS A 41 -5.02 2.91 13.45
CA LYS A 41 -4.68 2.09 12.29
C LYS A 41 -3.46 1.20 12.55
N ILE A 42 -2.47 1.68 13.29
CA ILE A 42 -1.27 0.89 13.61
C ILE A 42 -1.42 0.01 14.86
N ALA A 43 -2.51 0.15 15.62
CA ALA A 43 -2.67 -0.44 16.96
C ALA A 43 -2.69 -1.96 17.00
N LYS A 44 -3.05 -2.62 15.90
CA LYS A 44 -3.26 -4.08 15.87
C LYS A 44 -2.52 -4.73 14.70
N ASP A 45 -1.99 -5.90 14.97
CA ASP A 45 -1.32 -6.74 13.99
C ASP A 45 -0.10 -6.07 13.34
N ILE A 46 0.34 -6.59 12.21
CA ILE A 46 1.44 -5.99 11.46
C ILE A 46 0.90 -4.96 10.49
N VAL A 47 1.42 -3.75 10.59
CA VAL A 47 1.06 -2.64 9.74
C VAL A 47 2.31 -2.02 9.12
N VAL A 48 2.28 -1.81 7.83
CA VAL A 48 3.33 -1.12 7.09
C VAL A 48 2.82 0.25 6.66
N VAL A 49 3.55 1.29 7.03
CA VAL A 49 3.20 2.67 6.67
C VAL A 49 4.31 3.27 5.83
N GLU A 50 3.96 3.75 4.65
CA GLU A 50 4.84 4.59 3.83
C GLU A 50 4.55 6.06 4.13
N PHE A 51 5.56 6.75 4.67
CA PHE A 51 5.57 8.21 4.73
C PHE A 51 6.10 8.73 3.40
N TRP A 52 5.28 9.51 2.71
CA TRP A 52 5.58 10.02 1.38
C TRP A 52 5.20 11.49 1.22
N ALA A 53 5.47 12.07 0.06
CA ALA A 53 5.05 13.42 -0.28
C ALA A 53 4.78 13.51 -1.79
N GLU A 54 3.78 14.30 -2.18
CA GLU A 54 3.37 14.45 -3.58
C GLU A 54 4.53 14.92 -4.47
N TRP A 55 5.40 15.82 -3.99
CA TRP A 55 6.56 16.30 -4.75
C TRP A 55 7.56 15.20 -5.11
N ASN A 56 7.54 14.05 -4.39
CA ASN A 56 8.40 12.88 -4.64
C ASN A 56 7.61 11.64 -5.11
N LYS A 57 6.43 11.81 -5.64
CA LYS A 57 5.54 10.73 -6.06
C LYS A 57 6.18 9.74 -7.04
N ALA A 58 7.08 10.20 -7.89
CA ALA A 58 7.79 9.33 -8.83
C ALA A 58 8.62 8.24 -8.14
N ASN A 59 9.01 8.45 -6.88
CA ASN A 59 9.79 7.52 -6.06
C ASN A 59 8.95 6.86 -4.95
N GLU A 60 7.63 6.95 -4.99
CA GLU A 60 6.77 6.23 -4.05
C GLU A 60 7.04 4.72 -4.13
N PHE A 61 6.83 4.02 -3.03
CA PHE A 61 6.98 2.57 -3.02
C PHE A 61 5.79 1.90 -3.72
N ALA A 62 5.91 1.71 -5.02
CA ALA A 62 4.84 1.22 -5.90
C ALA A 62 4.36 -0.21 -5.54
N GLU A 63 5.18 -0.99 -4.84
CA GLU A 63 4.86 -2.37 -4.46
C GLU A 63 4.23 -2.51 -3.07
N LEU A 64 3.91 -1.40 -2.40
CA LEU A 64 3.35 -1.39 -1.05
C LEU A 64 2.13 -2.32 -0.93
N ASN A 65 1.20 -2.26 -1.90
CA ASN A 65 0.00 -3.11 -1.94
C ASN A 65 0.26 -4.60 -2.21
N LYS A 66 1.50 -4.95 -2.57
CA LYS A 66 1.89 -6.34 -2.84
C LYS A 66 2.51 -7.03 -1.62
N LEU A 67 2.66 -6.31 -0.51
CA LEU A 67 3.09 -6.89 0.75
C LEU A 67 1.99 -7.79 1.31
N LYS A 68 2.40 -8.92 1.88
CA LYS A 68 1.50 -9.94 2.43
C LYS A 68 1.56 -9.92 3.95
N ASP A 69 0.49 -10.45 4.56
CA ASP A 69 0.38 -10.65 6.01
C ASP A 69 0.54 -9.35 6.83
N SER A 70 0.17 -8.22 6.22
CA SER A 70 0.19 -6.90 6.84
C SER A 70 -0.89 -6.00 6.27
N SER A 71 -1.38 -5.07 7.06
CA SER A 71 -2.15 -3.93 6.56
C SER A 71 -1.18 -2.86 6.07
N VAL A 72 -1.52 -2.15 5.00
CA VAL A 72 -0.64 -1.17 4.37
C VAL A 72 -1.32 0.18 4.21
N TYR A 73 -0.62 1.25 4.59
CA TYR A 73 -1.15 2.62 4.55
C TYR A 73 -0.10 3.60 4.05
N ARG A 74 -0.54 4.78 3.63
CA ARG A 74 0.29 5.94 3.32
C ARG A 74 -0.03 7.12 4.22
N VAL A 75 1.00 7.89 4.53
CA VAL A 75 0.89 9.18 5.23
C VAL A 75 1.56 10.23 4.35
N ASP A 76 0.79 11.24 3.95
CA ASP A 76 1.34 12.41 3.28
C ASP A 76 1.90 13.38 4.33
N ILE A 77 3.22 13.50 4.38
CA ILE A 77 3.91 14.36 5.35
C ILE A 77 3.61 15.85 5.14
N MET A 78 3.19 16.24 3.94
CA MET A 78 2.81 17.64 3.66
C MET A 78 1.54 18.05 4.40
N HIS A 79 0.68 17.08 4.69
CA HIS A 79 -0.59 17.27 5.43
C HIS A 79 -0.55 16.73 6.86
N CYS A 80 0.54 16.06 7.24
CA CYS A 80 0.69 15.41 8.54
C CYS A 80 2.03 15.74 9.19
N SER A 81 2.37 17.03 9.30
CA SER A 81 3.64 17.50 9.86
C SER A 81 3.87 17.02 11.30
N LYS A 82 2.81 16.85 12.09
CA LYS A 82 2.91 16.26 13.43
C LYS A 82 3.46 14.84 13.39
N LEU A 83 2.94 13.97 12.51
CA LEU A 83 3.45 12.60 12.36
C LEU A 83 4.89 12.59 11.84
N GLN A 84 5.22 13.51 10.92
CA GLN A 84 6.58 13.67 10.45
C GLN A 84 7.55 13.95 11.61
N ALA A 85 7.17 14.83 12.53
CA ALA A 85 7.99 15.18 13.69
C ALA A 85 8.04 14.04 14.73
N ASP A 86 6.88 13.46 15.08
CA ASP A 86 6.75 12.41 16.09
C ASP A 86 7.58 11.16 15.70
N TYR A 87 7.55 10.79 14.43
CA TYR A 87 8.28 9.64 13.89
C TYR A 87 9.65 10.01 13.30
N LYS A 88 10.08 11.27 13.42
CA LYS A 88 11.40 11.77 12.96
C LYS A 88 11.67 11.41 11.49
N ILE A 89 10.67 11.64 10.63
CA ILE A 89 10.80 11.38 9.20
C ILE A 89 11.66 12.49 8.57
N SER A 90 12.90 12.18 8.24
CA SER A 90 13.87 13.12 7.68
C SER A 90 13.93 13.08 6.15
N ALA A 91 13.49 12.00 5.54
CA ALA A 91 13.46 11.81 4.10
C ALA A 91 12.22 11.01 3.69
N VAL A 92 11.79 11.16 2.46
CA VAL A 92 10.70 10.38 1.88
C VAL A 92 11.13 9.76 0.55
N PRO A 93 10.64 8.55 0.23
CA PRO A 93 9.77 7.72 1.05
C PRO A 93 10.51 7.10 2.25
N THR A 94 9.83 6.98 3.37
CA THR A 94 10.27 6.16 4.50
C THR A 94 9.19 5.14 4.78
N VAL A 95 9.56 3.86 4.83
CA VAL A 95 8.63 2.77 5.14
C VAL A 95 8.91 2.26 6.54
N VAL A 96 7.88 2.22 7.38
CA VAL A 96 7.97 1.75 8.76
C VAL A 96 7.05 0.56 8.96
N VAL A 97 7.58 -0.50 9.57
CA VAL A 97 6.83 -1.70 9.94
C VAL A 97 6.51 -1.64 11.43
N PHE A 98 5.23 -1.67 11.75
CA PHE A 98 4.70 -1.71 13.12
C PHE A 98 4.18 -3.11 13.44
N ASP A 99 4.29 -3.48 14.71
CA ASP A 99 3.62 -4.63 15.28
C ASP A 99 2.88 -4.20 16.56
N ASN A 100 1.55 -4.25 16.52
CA ASN A 100 0.68 -3.81 17.62
C ASN A 100 1.04 -2.40 18.11
N GLY A 101 1.22 -1.46 17.19
CA GLY A 101 1.53 -0.06 17.46
C GLY A 101 3.00 0.24 17.77
N VAL A 102 3.85 -0.77 17.83
CA VAL A 102 5.29 -0.61 18.12
C VAL A 102 6.11 -0.69 16.83
N GLU A 103 6.91 0.32 16.58
CA GLU A 103 7.86 0.30 15.46
C GLU A 103 8.87 -0.84 15.63
N LYS A 104 8.99 -1.71 14.62
CA LYS A 104 9.90 -2.85 14.60
C LYS A 104 11.04 -2.68 13.61
N GLU A 105 10.76 -2.11 12.46
CA GLU A 105 11.74 -1.96 11.38
C GLU A 105 11.45 -0.68 10.60
N ARG A 106 12.50 -0.07 10.05
CA ARG A 106 12.42 1.17 9.29
C ARG A 106 13.34 1.12 8.09
N PHE A 107 12.82 1.54 6.95
CA PHE A 107 13.56 1.66 5.69
C PHE A 107 13.49 3.11 5.22
N ASN A 108 14.62 3.77 5.21
CA ASN A 108 14.71 5.18 4.82
C ASN A 108 15.07 5.33 3.34
N ALA A 109 14.70 6.47 2.78
CA ALA A 109 15.22 6.88 1.48
C ALA A 109 16.69 7.27 1.58
N ASN A 110 17.40 7.09 0.47
CA ASN A 110 18.76 7.60 0.29
C ASN A 110 18.78 9.12 0.04
N ILE A 111 19.96 9.68 -0.18
CA ILE A 111 20.13 11.11 -0.47
C ILE A 111 19.47 11.58 -1.78
N MET A 112 19.11 10.66 -2.67
CA MET A 112 18.36 10.93 -3.90
C MET A 112 16.86 10.78 -3.73
N PHE A 113 16.37 10.66 -2.49
CA PHE A 113 14.96 10.44 -2.15
C PHE A 113 14.38 9.18 -2.80
N GLN A 114 15.17 8.12 -2.87
CA GLN A 114 14.76 6.81 -3.38
C GLN A 114 14.86 5.78 -2.25
N LEU A 115 13.82 4.95 -2.10
CA LEU A 115 13.86 3.85 -1.14
C LEU A 115 14.89 2.80 -1.59
N GLU A 116 15.82 2.46 -0.72
CA GLU A 116 16.85 1.45 -1.03
C GLU A 116 16.33 0.02 -0.83
N ALA A 117 15.37 -0.16 0.08
CA ALA A 117 14.76 -1.46 0.32
C ALA A 117 13.77 -1.81 -0.78
N ASP A 118 13.89 -3.01 -1.32
CA ASP A 118 12.91 -3.59 -2.24
C ASP A 118 11.78 -4.31 -1.50
N LYS A 119 10.77 -4.74 -2.24
CA LYS A 119 9.63 -5.50 -1.69
C LYS A 119 10.09 -6.76 -0.94
N LYS A 120 11.09 -7.46 -1.44
CA LYS A 120 11.59 -8.70 -0.82
C LYS A 120 12.18 -8.43 0.55
N THR A 121 12.96 -7.37 0.68
CA THR A 121 13.57 -6.96 1.95
C THR A 121 12.51 -6.62 2.98
N ILE A 122 11.51 -5.82 2.60
CA ILE A 122 10.41 -5.44 3.51
C ILE A 122 9.55 -6.66 3.88
N GLN A 123 9.23 -7.53 2.91
CA GLN A 123 8.49 -8.76 3.18
C GLN A 123 9.25 -9.69 4.14
N THR A 124 10.55 -9.83 3.97
CA THR A 124 11.40 -10.64 4.87
C THR A 124 11.36 -10.10 6.31
N SER A 125 11.33 -8.79 6.48
CA SER A 125 11.15 -8.19 7.81
C SER A 125 9.79 -8.55 8.43
N ILE A 126 8.71 -8.44 7.67
CA ILE A 126 7.36 -8.86 8.10
C ILE A 126 7.36 -10.32 8.52
N ASP A 127 7.88 -11.20 7.68
CA ASP A 127 7.92 -12.65 7.92
C ASP A 127 8.73 -12.97 9.19
N THR A 128 9.84 -12.26 9.40
CA THR A 128 10.69 -12.40 10.60
C THR A 128 9.94 -11.99 11.87
N ILE A 129 9.20 -10.88 11.83
CA ILE A 129 8.38 -10.42 12.96
C ILE A 129 7.32 -11.47 13.29
N ILE A 130 6.66 -12.04 12.28
CA ILE A 130 5.66 -13.09 12.46
C ILE A 130 6.28 -14.33 13.11
N LEU A 131 7.39 -14.81 12.57
CA LEU A 131 8.07 -16.00 13.10
C LEU A 131 8.50 -15.83 14.56
N ASN A 132 8.91 -14.64 14.96
CA ASN A 132 9.32 -14.35 16.33
C ASN A 132 8.17 -14.36 17.34
N LYS A 133 6.91 -14.27 16.89
CA LYS A 133 5.72 -14.41 17.77
C LYS A 133 5.47 -15.86 18.20
N PHE A 134 6.04 -16.82 17.51
CA PHE A 134 5.84 -18.25 17.79
C PHE A 134 7.03 -18.92 18.51
N LYS A 135 8.02 -18.12 18.87
CA LYS A 135 9.16 -18.57 19.69
C LYS A 135 8.93 -18.26 21.17
#